data_2327ce96e37ff088b7d9f329c8370b74
#
_entry.id   2327ce96e37ff088b7d9f329c8370b74
#
_cell.length_a   1.000
_cell.length_b   1.000
_cell.length_c   1.000
_cell.angle_alpha   90.00
_cell.angle_beta   90.00
_cell.angle_gamma   90.00
#
_symmetry.space_group_name_H-M   'P 1'
#
loop_
_entity.id
_entity.type
_entity.pdbx_description
1 polymer ?
#
loop_
_entity_poly.entity_id
_entity_poly.type
_entity_poly.pdbx_seq_one_letter_code
_entity_poly.pdbx_strand_id
1 'polypeptide(L)'
;MVRAVLYTQPMAADEPAQRAAKSRVSSAARTKLNQRAMWQKCEAIMAANFDRHDLWVTLTYRDADLPHSREQAVRCLAWFIDELRRVRREDGEEVRYIKNVEHLTDEGEPGRWHHHMVLNSTGEDVETIRSLWSRFGENVEIVGLLDGTDYEARARYLCKERQPAGRQGFVPSRGLKRPERTSELVDDALTLSAPPGAVVLEVAQADNSWGRYCYIKYLLPYKPPRRKPKRPTKTKQGRIFSDLGQCISLARRE
;
A
#
# COMPACT_ATOMS: atom_id res chain seq x y z
N MET A 1 -2.35 -10.64 -3.27
CA MET A 1 -1.18 -11.16 -2.52
C MET A 1 -1.65 -11.74 -1.20
N VAL A 2 -1.13 -12.90 -0.81
CA VAL A 2 -1.39 -13.57 0.46
C VAL A 2 -0.06 -13.83 1.16
N ARG A 3 -0.04 -13.67 2.47
CA ARG A 3 1.04 -14.13 3.35
C ARG A 3 0.45 -15.07 4.40
N ALA A 4 0.99 -16.25 4.53
CA ALA A 4 0.64 -17.19 5.59
C ALA A 4 1.86 -17.50 6.44
N VAL A 5 1.64 -17.60 7.73
CA VAL A 5 2.67 -17.95 8.72
C VAL A 5 2.12 -19.02 9.62
N LEU A 6 2.89 -20.07 9.79
CA LEU A 6 2.65 -21.13 10.78
C LEU A 6 3.81 -21.13 11.77
N TYR A 7 3.53 -21.11 13.04
CA TYR A 7 4.56 -21.15 14.07
C TYR A 7 4.06 -21.88 15.32
N THR A 8 4.96 -22.56 15.99
CA THR A 8 4.68 -23.19 17.28
C THR A 8 4.45 -22.11 18.33
N GLN A 9 3.33 -22.20 19.02
CA GLN A 9 3.02 -21.28 20.10
C GLN A 9 3.55 -21.86 21.42
N PRO A 10 4.38 -21.16 22.20
CA PRO A 10 4.82 -21.65 23.50
C PRO A 10 3.61 -21.83 24.42
N MET A 11 3.52 -23.00 25.07
CA MET A 11 2.40 -23.35 25.97
C MET A 11 2.37 -22.51 27.25
N ALA A 12 3.49 -21.93 27.67
CA ALA A 12 3.57 -21.13 28.88
C ALA A 12 3.52 -19.63 28.56
N ALA A 13 2.56 -18.92 29.12
CA ALA A 13 2.55 -17.49 29.10
C ALA A 13 3.65 -16.94 30.01
N ASP A 14 4.44 -15.97 29.54
CA ASP A 14 5.38 -15.23 30.39
C ASP A 14 4.68 -14.64 31.61
N GLU A 15 5.30 -14.76 32.76
CA GLU A 15 4.87 -14.05 33.98
C GLU A 15 4.80 -12.53 33.75
N PRO A 16 3.88 -11.80 34.39
CA PRO A 16 3.72 -10.35 34.20
C PRO A 16 5.03 -9.56 34.41
N ALA A 17 5.85 -9.96 35.36
CA ALA A 17 7.15 -9.36 35.62
C ALA A 17 8.15 -9.57 34.45
N GLN A 18 8.13 -10.73 33.83
CA GLN A 18 8.97 -11.04 32.66
C GLN A 18 8.51 -10.24 31.44
N ARG A 19 7.19 -10.07 31.25
CA ARG A 19 6.63 -9.21 30.21
C ARG A 19 7.04 -7.74 30.38
N ALA A 20 7.00 -7.23 31.62
CA ALA A 20 7.42 -5.87 31.95
C ALA A 20 8.93 -5.66 31.75
N ALA A 21 9.75 -6.65 32.06
CA ALA A 21 11.21 -6.60 31.82
C ALA A 21 11.51 -6.64 30.30
N LYS A 22 10.81 -7.46 29.52
CA LYS A 22 10.95 -7.54 28.06
C LYS A 22 10.50 -6.26 27.34
N SER A 23 9.60 -5.46 27.92
CA SER A 23 9.13 -4.20 27.34
C SER A 23 10.13 -3.06 27.43
N ARG A 24 11.13 -3.14 28.33
CA ARG A 24 12.04 -2.03 28.66
C ARG A 24 13.19 -1.84 27.68
N VAL A 25 13.58 -2.85 26.90
CA VAL A 25 14.72 -2.74 25.98
C VAL A 25 14.33 -3.29 24.63
N SER A 26 14.19 -2.40 23.63
CA SER A 26 14.16 -2.82 22.22
C SER A 26 15.56 -3.27 21.84
N SER A 27 15.86 -4.56 21.93
CA SER A 27 17.09 -5.11 21.38
C SER A 27 17.17 -4.80 19.87
N ALA A 28 18.37 -4.76 19.30
CA ALA A 28 18.56 -4.58 17.86
C ALA A 28 17.74 -5.58 17.03
N ALA A 29 17.57 -6.82 17.53
CA ALA A 29 16.71 -7.83 16.93
C ALA A 29 15.22 -7.39 16.91
N ARG A 30 14.72 -6.83 18.02
CA ARG A 30 13.34 -6.32 18.11
C ARG A 30 13.12 -5.15 17.15
N THR A 31 14.09 -4.26 17.03
CA THR A 31 14.04 -3.14 16.08
C THR A 31 13.94 -3.64 14.64
N LYS A 32 14.73 -4.64 14.24
CA LYS A 32 14.65 -5.27 12.92
C LYS A 32 13.29 -5.92 12.67
N LEU A 33 12.73 -6.62 13.66
CA LEU A 33 11.40 -7.23 13.56
C LEU A 33 10.30 -6.16 13.40
N ASN A 34 10.36 -5.09 14.19
CA ASN A 34 9.40 -3.98 14.08
C ASN A 34 9.47 -3.30 12.71
N GLN A 35 10.68 -3.08 12.19
CA GLN A 35 10.87 -2.52 10.86
C GLN A 35 10.34 -3.45 9.77
N ARG A 36 10.59 -4.77 9.90
CA ARG A 36 10.02 -5.77 9.00
C ARG A 36 8.49 -5.75 9.04
N ALA A 37 7.89 -5.74 10.21
CA ALA A 37 6.43 -5.67 10.37
C ALA A 37 5.85 -4.39 9.75
N MET A 38 6.56 -3.26 9.85
CA MET A 38 6.15 -1.98 9.31
C MET A 38 6.10 -2.00 7.77
N TRP A 39 7.19 -2.40 7.10
CA TRP A 39 7.17 -2.43 5.63
C TRP A 39 6.26 -3.54 5.09
N GLN A 40 6.12 -4.68 5.77
CA GLN A 40 5.15 -5.71 5.42
C GLN A 40 3.71 -5.20 5.49
N LYS A 41 3.40 -4.37 6.48
CA LYS A 41 2.09 -3.70 6.57
C LYS A 41 1.90 -2.71 5.42
N CYS A 42 2.93 -1.92 5.08
CA CYS A 42 2.91 -1.01 3.95
C CYS A 42 2.64 -1.75 2.65
N GLU A 43 3.39 -2.80 2.36
CA GLU A 43 3.23 -3.62 1.17
C GLU A 43 1.82 -4.24 1.08
N ALA A 44 1.29 -4.75 2.19
CA ALA A 44 -0.04 -5.32 2.19
C ALA A 44 -1.14 -4.28 1.88
N ILE A 45 -0.98 -3.03 2.38
CA ILE A 45 -1.88 -1.92 2.05
C ILE A 45 -1.71 -1.52 0.57
N MET A 46 -0.47 -1.46 0.04
CA MET A 46 -0.22 -1.20 -1.37
C MET A 46 -0.93 -2.23 -2.25
N ALA A 47 -0.71 -3.51 -1.98
CA ALA A 47 -1.30 -4.62 -2.75
C ALA A 47 -2.84 -4.68 -2.71
N ALA A 48 -3.46 -4.10 -1.67
CA ALA A 48 -4.92 -4.05 -1.54
C ALA A 48 -5.57 -2.85 -2.25
N ASN A 49 -4.80 -1.82 -2.64
CA ASN A 49 -5.35 -0.54 -3.07
C ASN A 49 -4.76 0.03 -4.37
N PHE A 50 -3.60 -0.45 -4.79
CA PHE A 50 -2.88 0.09 -5.95
C PHE A 50 -2.55 -1.02 -6.93
N ASP A 51 -2.43 -0.66 -8.20
CA ASP A 51 -2.07 -1.57 -9.27
C ASP A 51 -0.92 -1.03 -10.13
N ARG A 52 -0.57 -1.74 -11.20
CA ARG A 52 0.56 -1.39 -12.07
C ARG A 52 0.39 -0.05 -12.82
N HIS A 53 -0.82 0.49 -12.88
CA HIS A 53 -1.12 1.76 -13.56
C HIS A 53 -0.99 2.95 -12.62
N ASP A 54 -0.94 2.69 -11.30
CA ASP A 54 -0.73 3.72 -10.31
C ASP A 54 0.72 4.23 -10.30
N LEU A 55 0.96 5.31 -9.60
CA LEU A 55 2.19 6.09 -9.70
C LEU A 55 3.05 5.97 -8.44
N TRP A 56 4.35 5.87 -8.68
CA TRP A 56 5.37 6.21 -7.70
C TRP A 56 5.86 7.62 -7.99
N VAL A 57 5.74 8.52 -7.02
CA VAL A 57 6.08 9.94 -7.15
C VAL A 57 7.15 10.31 -6.15
N THR A 58 8.24 10.93 -6.63
CA THR A 58 9.27 11.56 -5.80
C THR A 58 9.20 13.07 -6.01
N LEU A 59 9.02 13.82 -4.92
CA LEU A 59 8.93 15.26 -4.92
C LEU A 59 10.14 15.86 -4.20
N THR A 60 10.96 16.63 -4.92
CA THR A 60 12.18 17.23 -4.39
C THR A 60 12.08 18.76 -4.43
N TYR A 61 12.55 19.41 -3.39
CA TYR A 61 12.56 20.87 -3.27
C TYR A 61 13.71 21.49 -4.06
N ARG A 62 13.54 22.73 -4.56
CA ARG A 62 14.67 23.56 -4.96
C ARG A 62 15.36 24.17 -3.73
N ASP A 63 16.59 24.65 -3.89
CA ASP A 63 17.41 25.11 -2.76
C ASP A 63 16.77 26.26 -1.99
N ALA A 64 16.14 27.19 -2.71
CA ALA A 64 15.47 28.36 -2.11
C ALA A 64 14.24 28.01 -1.27
N ASP A 65 13.63 26.86 -1.50
CA ASP A 65 12.40 26.41 -0.84
C ASP A 65 12.61 25.20 0.05
N LEU A 66 13.86 24.84 0.33
CA LEU A 66 14.20 23.70 1.15
C LEU A 66 13.66 23.87 2.58
N PRO A 67 12.83 22.93 3.09
CA PRO A 67 12.30 23.03 4.45
C PRO A 67 13.41 23.00 5.49
N HIS A 68 13.29 23.83 6.51
CA HIS A 68 14.19 23.87 7.65
C HIS A 68 13.81 22.83 8.74
N SER A 69 12.62 22.23 8.62
CA SER A 69 12.14 21.23 9.58
C SER A 69 11.20 20.23 8.94
N ARG A 70 11.04 19.09 9.60
CA ARG A 70 10.10 18.05 9.20
C ARG A 70 8.66 18.57 9.18
N GLU A 71 8.29 19.41 10.12
CA GLU A 71 6.97 20.02 10.25
C GLU A 71 6.67 20.91 9.04
N GLN A 72 7.66 21.66 8.56
CA GLN A 72 7.53 22.46 7.35
C GLN A 72 7.38 21.56 6.12
N ALA A 73 8.20 20.52 5.97
CA ALA A 73 8.09 19.56 4.88
C ALA A 73 6.70 18.88 4.86
N VAL A 74 6.20 18.49 6.04
CA VAL A 74 4.85 17.91 6.17
C VAL A 74 3.75 18.90 5.72
N ARG A 75 3.88 20.19 6.08
CA ARG A 75 2.91 21.22 5.63
C ARG A 75 2.93 21.46 4.12
N CYS A 76 4.12 21.50 3.50
CA CYS A 76 4.25 21.62 2.05
C CYS A 76 3.57 20.46 1.32
N LEU A 77 3.83 19.22 1.80
CA LEU A 77 3.20 18.04 1.24
C LEU A 77 1.69 17.99 1.48
N ALA A 78 1.21 18.47 2.63
CA ALA A 78 -0.22 18.58 2.91
C ALA A 78 -0.91 19.54 1.94
N TRP A 79 -0.33 20.72 1.73
CA TRP A 79 -0.82 21.68 0.75
C TRP A 79 -0.90 21.09 -0.66
N PHE A 80 0.15 20.41 -1.10
CA PHE A 80 0.17 19.74 -2.42
C PHE A 80 -0.97 18.72 -2.55
N ILE A 81 -1.19 17.89 -1.53
CA ILE A 81 -2.27 16.88 -1.53
C ILE A 81 -3.64 17.55 -1.56
N ASP A 82 -3.83 18.64 -0.83
CA ASP A 82 -5.11 19.35 -0.77
C ASP A 82 -5.43 20.04 -2.11
N GLU A 83 -4.42 20.62 -2.78
CA GLU A 83 -4.58 21.15 -4.13
C GLU A 83 -4.86 20.05 -5.16
N LEU A 84 -4.16 18.93 -5.09
CA LEU A 84 -4.42 17.79 -5.96
C LEU A 84 -5.85 17.25 -5.78
N ARG A 85 -6.34 17.19 -4.54
CA ARG A 85 -7.74 16.85 -4.25
C ARG A 85 -8.72 17.86 -4.82
N ARG A 86 -8.39 19.15 -4.78
CA ARG A 86 -9.24 20.20 -5.35
C ARG A 86 -9.38 20.00 -6.86
N VAL A 87 -8.27 19.84 -7.56
CA VAL A 87 -8.26 19.61 -9.02
C VAL A 87 -9.05 18.35 -9.37
N ARG A 88 -8.72 17.21 -8.77
CA ARG A 88 -9.37 15.93 -9.10
C ARG A 88 -10.86 15.87 -8.75
N ARG A 89 -11.30 16.67 -7.77
CA ARG A 89 -12.73 16.74 -7.40
C ARG A 89 -13.58 17.33 -8.51
N GLU A 90 -13.03 18.21 -9.34
CA GLU A 90 -13.72 18.79 -10.48
C GLU A 90 -14.10 17.71 -11.51
N ASP A 91 -13.27 16.65 -11.60
CA ASP A 91 -13.49 15.49 -12.47
C ASP A 91 -14.19 14.33 -11.75
N GLY A 92 -14.57 14.49 -10.50
CA GLY A 92 -15.18 13.43 -9.68
C GLY A 92 -14.21 12.33 -9.22
N GLU A 93 -12.91 12.59 -9.31
CA GLU A 93 -11.85 11.63 -9.00
C GLU A 93 -11.36 11.74 -7.55
N GLU A 94 -11.02 10.59 -6.94
CA GLU A 94 -10.48 10.53 -5.59
C GLU A 94 -8.95 10.54 -5.58
N VAL A 95 -8.37 11.12 -4.52
CA VAL A 95 -6.92 11.06 -4.25
C VAL A 95 -6.64 10.01 -3.18
N ARG A 96 -6.10 8.87 -3.61
CA ARG A 96 -5.65 7.78 -2.75
C ARG A 96 -4.12 7.70 -2.77
N TYR A 97 -3.49 7.66 -1.62
CA TYR A 97 -2.04 7.65 -1.53
C TYR A 97 -1.51 6.91 -0.30
N ILE A 98 -0.23 6.52 -0.38
CA ILE A 98 0.64 6.24 0.75
C ILE A 98 1.84 7.18 0.59
N LYS A 99 2.23 7.90 1.64
CA LYS A 99 3.30 8.89 1.60
C LYS A 99 4.31 8.72 2.71
N ASN A 100 5.53 9.18 2.44
CA ASN A 100 6.58 9.38 3.44
C ASN A 100 7.26 10.75 3.25
N VAL A 101 7.80 11.29 4.32
CA VAL A 101 8.66 12.47 4.34
C VAL A 101 10.04 12.01 4.77
N GLU A 102 11.01 12.18 3.94
CA GLU A 102 12.36 11.65 4.09
C GLU A 102 13.40 12.77 4.18
N HIS A 103 14.43 12.54 4.99
CA HIS A 103 15.48 13.52 5.23
C HIS A 103 16.87 12.86 5.32
N LEU A 104 16.94 11.53 5.42
CA LEU A 104 18.21 10.83 5.53
C LEU A 104 18.69 10.33 4.17
N THR A 105 20.01 10.35 3.97
CA THR A 105 20.67 9.64 2.87
C THR A 105 20.58 8.13 3.08
N ASP A 106 21.00 7.35 2.10
CA ASP A 106 21.04 5.88 2.22
C ASP A 106 22.04 5.42 3.29
N GLU A 107 23.04 6.24 3.60
CA GLU A 107 24.03 6.03 4.67
C GLU A 107 23.49 6.42 6.06
N GLY A 108 22.31 7.04 6.12
CA GLY A 108 21.67 7.47 7.36
C GLY A 108 22.08 8.85 7.85
N GLU A 109 22.81 9.61 7.05
CA GLU A 109 23.21 10.98 7.34
C GLU A 109 22.11 11.98 6.97
N PRO A 110 22.06 13.16 7.60
CA PRO A 110 21.13 14.22 7.22
C PRO A 110 21.29 14.61 5.75
N GLY A 111 20.23 14.50 4.99
CA GLY A 111 20.16 14.84 3.59
C GLY A 111 19.13 15.94 3.30
N ARG A 112 18.73 16.06 2.05
CA ARG A 112 17.68 17.00 1.62
C ARG A 112 16.31 16.42 1.96
N TRP A 113 15.41 17.26 2.41
CA TRP A 113 14.00 16.90 2.52
C TRP A 113 13.44 16.55 1.14
N HIS A 114 12.75 15.42 1.07
CA HIS A 114 12.02 14.99 -0.10
C HIS A 114 10.85 14.08 0.29
N HIS A 115 9.98 13.81 -0.65
CA HIS A 115 8.79 13.00 -0.40
C HIS A 115 8.70 11.86 -1.38
N HIS A 116 8.37 10.69 -0.86
CA HIS A 116 7.97 9.55 -1.68
C HIS A 116 6.48 9.27 -1.47
N MET A 117 5.79 9.05 -2.57
CA MET A 117 4.37 8.72 -2.55
C MET A 117 4.06 7.59 -3.52
N VAL A 118 3.16 6.71 -3.10
CA VAL A 118 2.34 5.92 -4.03
C VAL A 118 1.04 6.66 -4.18
N LEU A 119 0.63 6.93 -5.41
CA LEU A 119 -0.55 7.73 -5.74
C LEU A 119 -1.38 6.98 -6.79
N ASN A 120 -2.70 6.92 -6.61
CA ASN A 120 -3.55 6.38 -7.66
C ASN A 120 -3.50 7.28 -8.91
N SER A 121 -3.45 6.65 -10.09
CA SER A 121 -3.47 7.36 -11.36
C SER A 121 -4.90 7.60 -11.83
N THR A 122 -5.10 8.71 -12.54
CA THR A 122 -6.29 9.01 -13.36
C THR A 122 -5.99 8.92 -14.85
N GLY A 123 -4.70 8.75 -15.22
CA GLY A 123 -4.22 8.69 -16.59
C GLY A 123 -3.60 10.00 -17.11
N GLU A 124 -3.97 11.16 -16.54
CA GLU A 124 -3.53 12.50 -16.98
C GLU A 124 -2.83 13.30 -15.87
N ASP A 125 -2.19 12.62 -14.93
CA ASP A 125 -1.71 13.23 -13.69
C ASP A 125 -0.37 13.98 -13.80
N VAL A 126 0.47 13.64 -14.78
CA VAL A 126 1.89 14.04 -14.79
C VAL A 126 2.04 15.56 -14.79
N GLU A 127 1.35 16.25 -15.69
CA GLU A 127 1.44 17.71 -15.80
C GLU A 127 0.80 18.41 -14.59
N THR A 128 -0.30 17.87 -14.08
CA THR A 128 -0.95 18.39 -12.87
C THR A 128 -0.03 18.29 -11.66
N ILE A 129 0.60 17.13 -11.44
CA ILE A 129 1.52 16.92 -10.33
C ILE A 129 2.71 17.89 -10.43
N ARG A 130 3.33 18.00 -11.60
CA ARG A 130 4.45 18.92 -11.84
C ARG A 130 4.07 20.37 -11.63
N SER A 131 2.95 20.79 -12.19
CA SER A 131 2.43 22.15 -12.05
C SER A 131 2.18 22.51 -10.59
N LEU A 132 1.52 21.65 -9.82
CA LEU A 132 1.25 21.89 -8.40
C LEU A 132 2.55 21.90 -7.58
N TRP A 133 3.51 21.01 -7.87
CA TRP A 133 4.76 20.97 -7.12
C TRP A 133 5.74 22.09 -7.51
N SER A 134 5.57 22.71 -8.68
CA SER A 134 6.42 23.82 -9.15
C SER A 134 6.53 24.99 -8.16
N ARG A 135 5.58 25.12 -7.25
CA ARG A 135 5.63 26.06 -6.13
C ARG A 135 6.83 25.84 -5.21
N PHE A 136 7.28 24.59 -5.02
CA PHE A 136 8.33 24.19 -4.06
C PHE A 136 9.58 23.66 -4.74
N GLY A 137 9.44 23.12 -5.94
CA GLY A 137 10.53 22.49 -6.67
C GLY A 137 10.17 22.13 -8.10
N GLU A 138 11.16 21.91 -8.91
CA GLU A 138 10.99 21.55 -10.33
C GLU A 138 11.32 20.07 -10.59
N ASN A 139 12.01 19.43 -9.65
CA ASN A 139 12.42 18.04 -9.81
C ASN A 139 11.32 17.12 -9.25
N VAL A 140 10.52 16.60 -10.18
CA VAL A 140 9.44 15.64 -9.91
C VAL A 140 9.68 14.40 -10.74
N GLU A 141 10.03 13.30 -10.07
CA GLU A 141 10.12 12.00 -10.71
C GLU A 141 8.79 11.27 -10.57
N ILE A 142 8.24 10.81 -11.70
CA ILE A 142 7.01 10.04 -11.75
C ILE A 142 7.26 8.79 -12.56
N VAL A 143 7.08 7.63 -11.93
CA VAL A 143 7.17 6.32 -12.58
C VAL A 143 5.96 5.47 -12.24
N GLY A 144 5.53 4.63 -13.17
CA GLY A 144 4.47 3.66 -12.91
C GLY A 144 4.90 2.62 -11.87
N LEU A 145 3.96 2.08 -11.14
CA LEU A 145 4.18 0.95 -10.21
C LEU A 145 4.45 -0.38 -10.92
N LEU A 146 4.64 -0.37 -12.18
CA LEU A 146 4.91 -1.34 -13.24
C LEU A 146 4.69 -2.84 -12.91
N ASP A 147 5.15 -3.32 -11.78
CA ASP A 147 5.16 -4.76 -11.48
C ASP A 147 3.91 -5.27 -10.76
N GLY A 148 2.98 -4.42 -10.36
CA GLY A 148 1.65 -4.74 -9.79
C GLY A 148 1.49 -5.97 -8.89
N THR A 149 2.54 -6.77 -8.76
CA THR A 149 2.54 -8.08 -8.12
C THR A 149 3.39 -8.13 -6.86
N ASP A 150 4.52 -7.44 -6.83
CA ASP A 150 5.42 -7.40 -5.68
C ASP A 150 5.82 -5.96 -5.34
N TYR A 151 5.20 -5.42 -4.30
CA TYR A 151 5.51 -4.08 -3.80
C TYR A 151 6.56 -4.08 -2.68
N GLU A 152 7.23 -5.20 -2.43
CA GLU A 152 8.16 -5.31 -1.30
C GLU A 152 9.29 -4.28 -1.38
N ALA A 153 9.94 -4.16 -2.54
CA ALA A 153 11.02 -3.19 -2.73
C ALA A 153 10.56 -1.75 -2.48
N ARG A 154 9.39 -1.37 -3.02
CA ARG A 154 8.79 -0.05 -2.82
C ARG A 154 8.38 0.20 -1.38
N ALA A 155 7.80 -0.80 -0.72
CA ALA A 155 7.42 -0.70 0.68
C ALA A 155 8.63 -0.61 1.62
N ARG A 156 9.69 -1.37 1.35
CA ARG A 156 10.97 -1.25 2.07
C ARG A 156 11.58 0.13 1.90
N TYR A 157 11.55 0.66 0.69
CA TYR A 157 12.06 1.98 0.38
C TYR A 157 11.26 3.08 1.13
N LEU A 158 9.92 3.06 1.09
CA LEU A 158 9.09 3.98 1.86
C LEU A 158 9.33 3.92 3.37
N CYS A 159 9.77 2.77 3.87
CA CYS A 159 9.97 2.54 5.30
C CYS A 159 11.45 2.49 5.70
N LYS A 160 12.39 2.88 4.82
CA LYS A 160 13.84 2.76 5.10
C LYS A 160 14.28 3.62 6.26
N GLU A 161 13.75 4.83 6.38
CA GLU A 161 14.11 5.76 7.42
C GLU A 161 13.56 5.30 8.78
N ARG A 162 14.45 5.19 9.76
CA ARG A 162 14.05 4.90 11.14
C ARG A 162 13.23 6.06 11.70
N GLN A 163 12.02 5.76 12.10
CA GLN A 163 11.17 6.73 12.79
C GLN A 163 11.36 6.64 14.30
N PRO A 164 11.28 7.77 15.03
CA PRO A 164 11.21 7.77 16.48
C PRO A 164 10.09 6.87 17.00
N ALA A 165 10.24 6.39 18.23
CA ALA A 165 9.23 5.54 18.88
C ALA A 165 7.84 6.19 18.79
N GLY A 166 6.85 5.39 18.35
CA GLY A 166 5.47 5.85 18.20
C GLY A 166 5.13 6.50 16.84
N ARG A 167 6.11 6.78 15.96
CA ARG A 167 5.85 7.27 14.60
C ARG A 167 5.80 6.12 13.59
N GLN A 168 4.90 6.23 12.62
CA GLN A 168 4.85 5.30 11.50
C GLN A 168 5.81 5.76 10.40
N GLY A 169 6.49 4.81 9.74
CA GLY A 169 7.38 5.09 8.61
C GLY A 169 6.66 5.53 7.34
N PHE A 170 5.33 5.39 7.29
CA PHE A 170 4.50 5.82 6.16
C PHE A 170 3.12 6.26 6.65
N VAL A 171 2.45 7.09 5.85
CA VAL A 171 1.11 7.59 6.15
C VAL A 171 0.16 7.27 4.99
N PRO A 172 -0.80 6.36 5.17
CA PRO A 172 -1.81 6.08 4.17
C PRO A 172 -2.93 7.13 4.19
N SER A 173 -3.54 7.42 3.04
CA SER A 173 -4.76 8.22 2.98
C SER A 173 -5.92 7.52 3.68
N ARG A 174 -6.93 8.29 4.07
CA ARG A 174 -8.18 7.72 4.61
C ARG A 174 -8.92 6.95 3.52
N GLY A 175 -9.68 5.94 3.91
CA GLY A 175 -10.51 5.16 2.98
C GLY A 175 -9.79 4.03 2.24
N LEU A 176 -8.47 3.85 2.41
CA LEU A 176 -7.79 2.69 1.85
C LEU A 176 -8.31 1.39 2.49
N LYS A 177 -8.50 0.38 1.66
CA LYS A 177 -8.85 -0.98 2.10
C LYS A 177 -7.74 -1.51 2.99
N ARG A 178 -8.12 -2.03 4.15
CA ARG A 178 -7.17 -2.72 5.03
C ARG A 178 -7.06 -4.18 4.61
N PRO A 179 -5.84 -4.76 4.61
CA PRO A 179 -5.69 -6.19 4.40
C PRO A 179 -6.46 -6.99 5.45
N GLU A 180 -7.15 -8.01 5.01
CA GLU A 180 -7.80 -8.97 5.92
C GLU A 180 -6.72 -9.77 6.66
N ARG A 181 -6.96 -10.00 7.94
CA ARG A 181 -6.07 -10.79 8.78
C ARG A 181 -6.89 -11.77 9.59
N THR A 182 -6.58 -13.04 9.45
CA THR A 182 -7.14 -14.14 10.24
C THR A 182 -6.04 -14.82 11.03
N SER A 183 -6.39 -15.45 12.14
CA SER A 183 -5.49 -16.25 12.97
C SER A 183 -6.32 -17.36 13.60
N GLU A 184 -5.81 -18.58 13.51
CA GLU A 184 -6.49 -19.76 14.08
C GLU A 184 -5.43 -20.72 14.66
N LEU A 185 -5.88 -21.52 15.63
CA LEU A 185 -5.09 -22.63 16.13
C LEU A 185 -5.29 -23.84 15.20
N VAL A 186 -4.22 -24.44 14.79
CA VAL A 186 -4.22 -25.57 13.86
C VAL A 186 -3.39 -26.71 14.42
N ASP A 187 -3.60 -27.89 13.87
CA ASP A 187 -2.82 -29.09 14.21
C ASP A 187 -1.35 -28.95 13.79
N ASP A 188 -0.44 -29.53 14.57
CA ASP A 188 1.01 -29.55 14.31
C ASP A 188 1.36 -30.25 12.98
N ALA A 189 0.50 -31.12 12.48
CA ALA A 189 0.66 -31.77 11.18
C ALA A 189 0.43 -30.87 9.98
N LEU A 190 -0.16 -29.67 10.18
CA LEU A 190 -0.46 -28.75 9.08
C LEU A 190 0.82 -28.31 8.36
N THR A 191 0.77 -28.35 7.04
CA THR A 191 1.83 -27.83 6.18
C THR A 191 1.29 -26.65 5.37
N LEU A 192 2.04 -25.53 5.36
CA LEU A 192 1.70 -24.38 4.52
C LEU A 192 2.02 -24.69 3.06
N SER A 193 1.03 -24.56 2.20
CA SER A 193 1.19 -24.65 0.74
C SER A 193 0.38 -23.56 0.04
N ALA A 194 0.85 -23.13 -1.11
CA ALA A 194 0.09 -22.23 -1.96
C ALA A 194 -1.02 -23.01 -2.69
N PRO A 195 -2.21 -22.45 -2.89
CA PRO A 195 -3.27 -23.10 -3.65
C PRO A 195 -2.88 -23.30 -5.12
N PRO A 196 -3.51 -24.25 -5.83
CA PRO A 196 -3.24 -24.48 -7.26
C PRO A 196 -3.38 -23.20 -8.10
N GLY A 197 -2.42 -22.95 -8.98
CA GLY A 197 -2.37 -21.77 -9.85
C GLY A 197 -1.88 -20.49 -9.18
N ALA A 198 -1.50 -20.52 -7.91
CA ALA A 198 -0.85 -19.39 -7.26
C ALA A 198 0.62 -19.29 -7.68
N VAL A 199 1.13 -18.05 -7.75
CA VAL A 199 2.56 -17.78 -7.97
C VAL A 199 3.23 -17.58 -6.62
N VAL A 200 4.13 -18.48 -6.25
CA VAL A 200 4.89 -18.40 -4.98
C VAL A 200 6.02 -17.37 -5.16
N LEU A 201 6.08 -16.41 -4.25
CA LEU A 201 7.08 -15.33 -4.24
C LEU A 201 8.20 -15.60 -3.22
N GLU A 202 7.84 -16.11 -2.05
CA GLU A 202 8.80 -16.35 -0.96
C GLU A 202 8.37 -17.55 -0.12
N VAL A 203 9.32 -18.37 0.28
CA VAL A 203 9.14 -19.43 1.27
C VAL A 203 10.28 -19.37 2.25
N ALA A 204 9.97 -19.49 3.54
CA ALA A 204 10.97 -19.65 4.59
C ALA A 204 10.51 -20.69 5.60
N GLN A 205 11.44 -21.52 6.04
CA GLN A 205 11.21 -22.52 7.07
C GLN A 205 12.37 -22.51 8.07
N ALA A 206 12.04 -22.67 9.32
CA ALA A 206 13.00 -22.89 10.40
C ALA A 206 12.39 -23.85 11.40
N ASP A 207 13.21 -24.79 11.86
CA ASP A 207 12.87 -25.72 12.93
C ASP A 207 14.04 -25.75 13.91
N ASN A 208 13.78 -25.47 15.18
CA ASN A 208 14.79 -25.39 16.22
C ASN A 208 14.18 -25.69 17.60
N SER A 209 14.98 -25.61 18.65
CA SER A 209 14.55 -25.86 20.04
C SER A 209 13.40 -24.95 20.54
N TRP A 210 13.08 -23.86 19.82
CA TRP A 210 11.99 -22.95 20.14
C TRP A 210 10.69 -23.29 19.40
N GLY A 211 10.75 -24.27 18.48
CA GLY A 211 9.64 -24.74 17.70
C GLY A 211 9.80 -24.51 16.20
N ARG A 212 8.73 -24.78 15.49
CA ARG A 212 8.64 -24.70 14.03
C ARG A 212 8.14 -23.35 13.58
N TYR A 213 8.74 -22.81 12.52
CA TYR A 213 8.30 -21.60 11.82
C TYR A 213 8.25 -21.90 10.33
N CYS A 214 7.11 -21.67 9.70
CA CYS A 214 6.94 -21.74 8.26
C CYS A 214 6.30 -20.45 7.78
N TYR A 215 6.76 -19.93 6.65
CA TYR A 215 6.24 -18.72 6.02
C TYR A 215 6.12 -18.96 4.52
N ILE A 216 5.04 -18.48 3.94
CA ILE A 216 4.84 -18.47 2.50
C ILE A 216 4.19 -17.16 2.07
N LYS A 217 4.69 -16.56 0.97
CA LYS A 217 4.12 -15.40 0.29
C LYS A 217 3.78 -15.79 -1.13
N TYR A 218 2.57 -15.56 -1.58
CA TYR A 218 2.12 -15.92 -2.91
C TYR A 218 1.07 -14.97 -3.47
N LEU A 219 0.93 -14.97 -4.79
CA LEU A 219 -0.13 -14.29 -5.50
C LEU A 219 -1.21 -15.30 -5.87
N LEU A 220 -2.45 -14.96 -5.60
CA LEU A 220 -3.58 -15.71 -6.13
C LEU A 220 -3.72 -15.44 -7.64
N PRO A 221 -4.20 -16.41 -8.43
CA PRO A 221 -4.52 -16.17 -9.82
C PRO A 221 -5.55 -15.04 -9.92
N TYR A 222 -5.32 -14.13 -10.85
CA TYR A 222 -6.23 -13.02 -11.09
C TYR A 222 -7.61 -13.57 -11.46
N LYS A 223 -8.60 -13.31 -10.62
CA LYS A 223 -10.00 -13.53 -10.97
C LYS A 223 -10.57 -12.17 -11.35
N PRO A 224 -10.88 -11.93 -12.64
CA PRO A 224 -11.51 -10.67 -13.02
C PRO A 224 -12.79 -10.48 -12.21
N PRO A 225 -13.07 -9.27 -11.73
CA PRO A 225 -14.30 -8.99 -11.02
C PRO A 225 -15.50 -9.42 -11.88
N ARG A 226 -16.41 -10.21 -11.33
CA ARG A 226 -17.67 -10.54 -12.01
C ARG A 226 -18.35 -9.21 -12.32
N ARG A 227 -18.42 -8.84 -13.59
CA ARG A 227 -19.20 -7.67 -14.03
C ARG A 227 -20.63 -7.89 -13.54
N LYS A 228 -21.06 -7.07 -12.60
CA LYS A 228 -22.49 -7.03 -12.27
C LYS A 228 -23.19 -6.63 -13.56
N PRO A 229 -24.24 -7.37 -14.00
CA PRO A 229 -25.01 -6.96 -15.16
C PRO A 229 -25.47 -5.52 -14.91
N LYS A 230 -25.16 -4.61 -15.84
CA LYS A 230 -25.63 -3.23 -15.75
C LYS A 230 -27.15 -3.28 -15.72
N ARG A 231 -27.77 -2.64 -14.73
CA ARG A 231 -29.23 -2.49 -14.72
C ARG A 231 -29.67 -1.85 -16.04
N PRO A 232 -30.68 -2.39 -16.72
CA PRO A 232 -31.18 -1.79 -17.95
C PRO A 232 -31.65 -0.35 -17.66
N THR A 233 -31.13 0.58 -18.43
CA THR A 233 -31.51 2.00 -18.31
C THR A 233 -32.84 2.20 -19.03
N LYS A 234 -33.87 2.63 -18.28
CA LYS A 234 -35.14 3.03 -18.90
C LYS A 234 -34.96 4.41 -19.53
N THR A 235 -35.05 4.48 -20.84
CA THR A 235 -35.13 5.77 -21.53
C THR A 235 -36.53 6.36 -21.39
N LYS A 236 -36.66 7.71 -21.48
CA LYS A 236 -37.96 8.42 -21.42
C LYS A 236 -38.98 7.98 -22.47
N GLN A 237 -38.59 7.15 -23.46
CA GLN A 237 -39.45 6.63 -24.52
C GLN A 237 -39.79 5.13 -24.36
N GLY A 238 -39.56 4.53 -23.18
CA GLY A 238 -39.94 3.15 -22.90
C GLY A 238 -39.13 2.06 -23.61
N ARG A 239 -38.00 2.42 -24.27
CA ARG A 239 -37.10 1.42 -24.88
C ARG A 239 -36.06 0.96 -23.87
N ILE A 240 -35.90 -0.36 -23.75
CA ILE A 240 -34.88 -0.99 -22.94
C ILE A 240 -33.72 -1.35 -23.86
N PHE A 241 -32.50 -0.80 -23.58
CA PHE A 241 -31.30 -1.20 -24.27
C PHE A 241 -30.50 -2.15 -23.39
N SER A 242 -30.08 -3.29 -23.91
CA SER A 242 -29.10 -4.16 -23.29
C SER A 242 -27.72 -3.91 -23.89
N ASP A 243 -26.67 -4.07 -23.09
CA ASP A 243 -25.27 -3.85 -23.49
C ASP A 243 -24.74 -4.82 -24.59
N LEU A 244 -25.61 -5.69 -25.14
CA LEU A 244 -25.23 -6.67 -26.16
C LEU A 244 -25.52 -6.21 -27.60
N GLY A 245 -25.84 -4.94 -27.81
CA GLY A 245 -26.00 -4.39 -29.15
C GLY A 245 -27.17 -4.97 -29.97
N GLN A 246 -28.05 -5.77 -29.39
CA GLN A 246 -29.26 -6.27 -30.07
C GLN A 246 -30.45 -5.43 -29.67
N CYS A 247 -30.97 -4.71 -30.64
CA CYS A 247 -32.22 -3.98 -30.55
C CYS A 247 -33.38 -5.01 -30.70
N ILE A 248 -34.01 -5.40 -29.59
CA ILE A 248 -35.22 -6.21 -29.66
C ILE A 248 -36.40 -5.25 -29.87
N SER A 249 -36.85 -5.11 -31.08
CA SER A 249 -38.13 -4.46 -31.37
C SER A 249 -39.26 -5.42 -31.06
N LEU A 250 -40.01 -5.14 -29.99
CA LEU A 250 -41.30 -5.80 -29.77
C LEU A 250 -42.30 -5.21 -30.76
N ALA A 251 -42.54 -5.93 -31.85
CA ALA A 251 -43.67 -5.66 -32.74
C ALA A 251 -44.97 -5.90 -31.94
N ARG A 252 -45.79 -4.88 -31.81
CA ARG A 252 -47.20 -5.06 -31.41
C ARG A 252 -47.87 -5.84 -32.53
N ARG A 253 -48.41 -6.99 -32.23
CA ARG A 253 -49.46 -7.59 -33.07
C ARG A 253 -50.78 -6.89 -32.73
N GLU A 254 -51.43 -6.38 -33.76
CA GLU A 254 -52.85 -6.01 -33.74
C GLU A 254 -53.72 -7.23 -33.51
#